data_5603702227cb6a613f7ad61f199f7ac0
#
_entry.id   5603702227cb6a613f7ad61f199f7ac0
#
_cell.length_a   1.000
_cell.length_b   1.000
_cell.length_c   1.000
_cell.angle_alpha   90.00
_cell.angle_beta   90.00
_cell.angle_gamma   90.00
#
_symmetry.space_group_name_H-M   'P 1'
#
loop_
_entity.id
_entity.type
_entity.pdbx_description
1 polymer ?
#
loop_
_entity_poly.entity_id
_entity_poly.type
_entity_poly.pdbx_seq_one_letter_code
_entity_poly.pdbx_strand_id
1 'polypeptide(L)'
;MIIIXKATTYISPEAVIAEDAVXYPNNHIIGKCVIGSGCKIMPNCIITDSEIGANTTVTASVMQEAKVGENTTVGPYAYMRPGAXVGNHCRXGXXVEIKDATXGDYTKASXLAYMGNVTIGENCNXGCGVIXVNYDGKTXHWSTVXDXCFIGSNSNIIAPVTLXKGSYIAAGTTITEETPTDSFVIXRPXQIVKESRGAGRYGKH
;
A
#
# COMPACT_ATOMS: atom_id res chain seq x y z
N MET A 1 -7.10 -25.65 -8.10
CA MET A 1 -7.61 -24.68 -7.09
C MET A 1 -8.53 -25.40 -6.11
N ILE A 2 -8.48 -24.95 -4.87
CA ILE A 2 -9.30 -25.52 -3.80
C ILE A 2 -10.29 -24.45 -3.36
N ILE A 3 -11.62 -24.73 -3.45
CA ILE A 3 -12.65 -23.76 -3.09
C ILE A 3 -13.34 -24.22 -1.82
N ILE A 4 -13.28 -23.41 -0.79
CA ILE A 4 -13.89 -23.74 0.50
C ILE A 4 -15.43 -23.62 0.46
N UNK A 5 -15.93 -22.73 -0.11
CA UNK A 5 -17.33 -22.59 -0.12
C UNK A 5 -17.73 -22.13 -1.47
N LYS A 6 -18.07 -23.05 -2.21
CA LYS A 6 -18.40 -22.83 -3.60
C LYS A 6 -19.64 -21.96 -3.81
N ALA A 7 -20.63 -22.14 -2.98
CA ALA A 7 -21.90 -21.41 -3.13
C ALA A 7 -21.75 -19.89 -3.00
N THR A 8 -20.74 -19.43 -2.32
CA THR A 8 -20.56 -18.00 -2.09
C THR A 8 -19.36 -17.41 -2.80
N THR A 9 -18.77 -18.16 -3.73
CA THR A 9 -17.56 -17.73 -4.43
C THR A 9 -17.79 -17.69 -5.93
N TYR A 10 -17.49 -16.58 -6.56
CA TYR A 10 -17.56 -16.46 -8.01
C TYR A 10 -16.16 -16.46 -8.60
N ILE A 11 -15.94 -17.28 -9.60
CA ILE A 11 -14.66 -17.33 -10.30
C ILE A 11 -14.89 -17.25 -11.79
N SER A 12 -14.35 -16.24 -12.43
CA SER A 12 -14.44 -16.06 -13.87
C SER A 12 -13.86 -17.26 -14.61
N PRO A 13 -14.51 -17.70 -15.69
CA PRO A 13 -13.92 -18.76 -16.52
C PRO A 13 -12.60 -18.36 -17.16
N GLU A 14 -12.28 -17.07 -17.21
CA GLU A 14 -11.01 -16.61 -17.76
C GLU A 14 -9.86 -16.66 -16.76
N ALA A 15 -10.15 -16.93 -15.49
CA ALA A 15 -9.11 -16.94 -14.47
C ALA A 15 -8.23 -18.18 -14.59
N VAL A 16 -6.94 -18.01 -14.37
CA VAL A 16 -5.98 -19.11 -14.35
C VAL A 16 -5.45 -19.21 -12.92
N ILE A 17 -5.89 -20.23 -12.21
CA ILE A 17 -5.60 -20.39 -10.80
C ILE A 17 -4.87 -21.71 -10.54
N ALA A 18 -3.76 -21.64 -9.82
CA ALA A 18 -2.93 -22.82 -9.56
C ALA A 18 -3.72 -23.87 -8.79
N GLU A 19 -3.36 -25.14 -9.01
CA GLU A 19 -4.04 -26.30 -8.44
C GLU A 19 -4.16 -26.25 -6.93
N ASP A 20 -3.13 -25.76 -6.27
CA ASP A 20 -3.07 -25.75 -4.81
C ASP A 20 -3.43 -24.40 -4.16
N ALA A 21 -3.84 -23.43 -4.96
CA ALA A 21 -4.32 -22.17 -4.40
C ALA A 21 -5.68 -22.37 -3.75
N VAL A 22 -5.89 -21.69 -2.64
CA VAL A 22 -7.14 -21.84 -1.87
C VAL A 22 -7.99 -20.57 -1.88
N UNK A 23 -9.10 -20.48 -2.33
CA UNK A 23 -9.96 -19.45 -2.36
C UNK A 23 -10.92 -19.67 -1.28
N TYR A 24 -11.00 -18.98 -0.24
CA TYR A 24 -11.92 -19.00 0.89
C TYR A 24 -13.30 -18.45 0.52
N PRO A 25 -14.31 -18.54 1.41
CA PRO A 25 -15.67 -18.10 1.03
C PRO A 25 -15.81 -16.61 0.72
N ASN A 26 -16.83 -16.27 -0.03
CA ASN A 26 -17.23 -14.90 -0.34
C ASN A 26 -16.23 -14.15 -1.19
N ASN A 27 -15.56 -14.85 -2.09
CA ASN A 27 -14.61 -14.20 -2.98
C ASN A 27 -15.22 -14.01 -4.36
N HIS A 28 -14.82 -12.93 -5.01
CA HIS A 28 -15.22 -12.63 -6.38
C HIS A 28 -13.96 -12.42 -7.20
N ILE A 29 -13.65 -13.40 -8.03
CA ILE A 29 -12.48 -13.37 -8.92
C ILE A 29 -13.00 -13.09 -10.33
N ILE A 30 -12.78 -11.88 -10.81
CA ILE A 30 -13.46 -11.39 -12.01
C ILE A 30 -12.46 -11.16 -13.14
N GLY A 31 -12.84 -11.59 -14.36
CA GLY A 31 -12.01 -11.33 -15.53
C GLY A 31 -10.77 -12.20 -15.61
N LYS A 32 -9.73 -11.64 -16.19
CA LYS A 32 -8.48 -12.36 -16.42
C LYS A 32 -7.55 -12.24 -15.22
N CYS A 33 -7.74 -13.13 -14.26
CA CYS A 33 -6.86 -13.15 -13.10
C CYS A 33 -5.90 -14.32 -13.20
N VAL A 34 -4.68 -14.12 -12.69
CA VAL A 34 -3.69 -15.20 -12.60
C VAL A 34 -3.30 -15.31 -11.13
N ILE A 35 -3.55 -16.46 -10.51
CA ILE A 35 -3.27 -16.68 -9.10
C ILE A 35 -2.31 -17.85 -8.95
N GLY A 36 -1.14 -17.60 -8.38
CA GLY A 36 -0.05 -18.55 -8.34
C GLY A 36 -0.18 -19.63 -7.29
N SER A 37 0.78 -20.55 -7.35
CA SER A 37 0.84 -21.70 -6.45
C SER A 37 0.94 -21.27 -5.00
N GLY A 38 0.22 -21.97 -4.12
CA GLY A 38 0.30 -21.71 -2.69
C GLY A 38 -0.39 -20.47 -2.19
N CYS A 39 -1.09 -19.75 -3.07
CA CYS A 39 -1.80 -18.56 -2.65
C CYS A 39 -3.00 -18.89 -1.77
N LYS A 40 -3.30 -17.97 -0.87
CA LYS A 40 -4.51 -18.04 -0.04
C LYS A 40 -5.30 -16.77 -0.29
N ILE A 41 -6.50 -16.93 -0.87
CA ILE A 41 -7.40 -15.80 -1.05
C ILE A 41 -8.43 -15.89 0.07
N MET A 42 -8.18 -15.18 1.14
CA MET A 42 -9.00 -15.20 2.34
C MET A 42 -10.36 -14.57 2.05
N PRO A 43 -11.34 -14.69 2.95
CA PRO A 43 -12.69 -14.23 2.63
C PRO A 43 -12.81 -12.77 2.27
N ASN A 44 -13.82 -12.49 1.43
CA ASN A 44 -14.31 -11.14 1.14
C ASN A 44 -13.39 -10.30 0.28
N CYS A 45 -12.77 -10.93 -0.71
CA CYS A 45 -11.98 -10.19 -1.68
C CYS A 45 -12.76 -9.97 -2.97
N ILE A 46 -12.49 -8.86 -3.63
CA ILE A 46 -12.96 -8.58 -4.97
C ILE A 46 -11.72 -8.34 -5.83
N ILE A 47 -11.41 -9.31 -6.70
CA ILE A 47 -10.16 -9.26 -7.47
C ILE A 47 -10.50 -9.28 -8.95
N THR A 48 -10.13 -8.21 -9.67
CA THR A 48 -10.49 -8.05 -11.08
C THR A 48 -9.23 -7.87 -11.93
N ASP A 49 -9.08 -8.70 -12.95
CA ASP A 49 -8.01 -8.55 -13.95
C ASP A 49 -6.63 -8.33 -13.31
N SER A 50 -6.31 -9.15 -12.31
CA SER A 50 -5.09 -8.98 -11.53
C SER A 50 -4.22 -10.22 -11.50
N GLU A 51 -2.94 -10.05 -11.18
CA GLU A 51 -1.99 -11.16 -11.09
C GLU A 51 -1.43 -11.25 -9.68
N ILE A 52 -1.42 -12.44 -9.12
CA ILE A 52 -0.95 -12.68 -7.76
C ILE A 52 0.09 -13.79 -7.78
N GLY A 53 1.30 -13.48 -7.35
CA GLY A 53 2.42 -14.42 -7.37
C GLY A 53 2.30 -15.48 -6.29
N ALA A 54 3.15 -16.50 -6.39
CA ALA A 54 3.07 -17.67 -5.51
C ALA A 54 3.19 -17.32 -4.02
N ASN A 55 2.48 -18.10 -3.21
CA ASN A 55 2.57 -18.02 -1.75
C ASN A 55 2.16 -16.67 -1.16
N THR A 56 1.31 -15.95 -1.88
CA THR A 56 0.79 -14.66 -1.44
C THR A 56 -0.59 -14.84 -0.81
N THR A 57 -0.86 -14.08 0.23
CA THR A 57 -2.15 -14.10 0.91
C THR A 57 -2.84 -12.77 0.73
N VAL A 58 -4.11 -12.81 0.28
CA VAL A 58 -4.93 -11.61 0.11
C VAL A 58 -6.14 -11.76 1.01
N THR A 59 -6.41 -10.76 1.84
CA THR A 59 -7.50 -10.80 2.81
C THR A 59 -8.42 -9.60 2.67
N ALA A 60 -9.71 -9.85 2.44
CA ALA A 60 -10.76 -8.83 2.49
C ALA A 60 -10.37 -7.52 1.79
N SER A 61 -9.91 -7.63 0.55
CA SER A 61 -9.34 -6.49 -0.17
C SER A 61 -9.90 -6.40 -1.58
N VAL A 62 -9.69 -5.24 -2.18
CA VAL A 62 -10.10 -4.98 -3.55
C VAL A 62 -8.86 -4.79 -4.41
N MET A 63 -8.76 -5.53 -5.51
CA MET A 63 -7.67 -5.40 -6.47
C MET A 63 -8.25 -5.24 -7.87
N GLN A 64 -7.79 -4.22 -8.59
CA GLN A 64 -8.26 -3.93 -9.95
C GLN A 64 -7.07 -3.68 -10.84
N GLU A 65 -6.87 -4.53 -11.87
CA GLU A 65 -5.77 -4.35 -12.81
C GLU A 65 -4.46 -4.08 -12.09
N ALA A 66 -4.20 -4.93 -11.10
CA ALA A 66 -3.04 -4.78 -10.22
C ALA A 66 -2.19 -6.04 -10.24
N LYS A 67 -0.94 -5.92 -9.82
CA LYS A 67 -0.03 -7.07 -9.74
C LYS A 67 0.65 -7.11 -8.40
N VAL A 68 0.73 -8.31 -7.85
CA VAL A 68 1.40 -8.55 -6.58
C VAL A 68 2.34 -9.74 -6.78
N GLY A 69 3.55 -9.62 -6.29
CA GLY A 69 4.55 -10.68 -6.43
C GLY A 69 4.35 -11.83 -5.47
N GLU A 70 5.43 -12.56 -5.23
CA GLU A 70 5.43 -13.76 -4.40
C GLU A 70 5.64 -13.43 -2.94
N ASN A 71 5.13 -14.29 -2.06
CA ASN A 71 5.39 -14.21 -0.62
C ASN A 71 5.01 -12.85 -0.03
N THR A 72 3.94 -12.27 -0.57
CA THR A 72 3.47 -10.95 -0.19
C THR A 72 2.13 -11.07 0.52
N THR A 73 1.80 -10.12 1.38
CA THR A 73 0.49 -10.10 2.02
C THR A 73 -0.24 -8.81 1.66
N VAL A 74 -1.53 -8.93 1.39
CA VAL A 74 -2.39 -7.80 1.03
C VAL A 74 -3.61 -7.82 1.94
N GLY A 75 -3.86 -6.72 2.59
CA GLY A 75 -5.03 -6.58 3.45
C GLY A 75 -4.73 -6.78 4.91
N PRO A 76 -5.78 -6.82 5.71
CA PRO A 76 -7.17 -6.64 5.27
C PRO A 76 -7.49 -5.21 4.87
N TYR A 77 -8.51 -5.07 4.04
CA TYR A 77 -9.05 -3.78 3.63
C TYR A 77 -8.05 -2.89 2.92
N ALA A 78 -7.29 -3.51 2.01
CA ALA A 78 -6.41 -2.77 1.11
C ALA A 78 -7.14 -2.54 -0.21
N TYR A 79 -6.76 -1.46 -0.90
CA TYR A 79 -7.36 -1.14 -2.18
C TYR A 79 -6.24 -0.91 -3.20
N MET A 80 -6.08 -1.86 -4.11
CA MET A 80 -5.06 -1.76 -5.15
C MET A 80 -5.76 -1.41 -6.46
N ARG A 81 -5.52 -0.20 -6.91
CA ARG A 81 -6.16 0.36 -8.09
C ARG A 81 -5.32 0.09 -9.33
N PRO A 82 -5.86 0.39 -10.54
CA PRO A 82 -5.11 0.11 -11.77
C PRO A 82 -3.71 0.71 -11.75
N GLY A 83 -2.77 -0.10 -12.20
CA GLY A 83 -1.37 0.31 -12.27
C GLY A 83 -0.58 0.07 -10.99
N ALA A 84 -1.17 -0.55 -9.98
CA ALA A 84 -0.45 -0.91 -8.76
C ALA A 84 0.43 -2.16 -8.99
N UNK A 85 1.59 -2.10 -8.56
CA UNK A 85 2.41 -3.15 -8.76
C UNK A 85 3.24 -3.30 -7.60
N VAL A 86 3.15 -4.33 -6.96
CA VAL A 86 3.87 -4.62 -5.71
C VAL A 86 4.75 -5.85 -5.92
N GLY A 87 5.97 -5.80 -5.43
CA GLY A 87 6.94 -6.87 -5.64
C GLY A 87 6.81 -8.04 -4.70
N ASN A 88 7.95 -8.71 -4.45
CA ASN A 88 7.99 -9.91 -3.62
C ASN A 88 8.29 -9.58 -2.17
N HIS A 89 7.81 -10.41 -1.24
CA HIS A 89 8.06 -10.26 0.19
C HIS A 89 7.62 -8.90 0.73
N CYS A 90 6.54 -8.35 0.18
CA CYS A 90 6.01 -7.05 0.57
C CYS A 90 4.82 -7.19 1.51
N ARG A 91 4.44 -6.10 2.10
CA ARG A 91 3.22 -6.06 2.90
C ARG A 91 2.41 -4.80 2.60
N UNK A 92 1.20 -4.75 2.22
CA UNK A 92 0.33 -3.75 2.05
C UNK A 92 -0.78 -4.01 2.94
N GLY A 93 -0.79 -3.55 3.97
CA GLY A 93 -1.71 -3.84 5.07
C GLY A 93 -3.01 -3.04 5.15
N UNK A 94 -3.56 -2.87 6.25
CA UNK A 94 -4.80 -2.34 6.49
C UNK A 94 -4.94 -0.95 5.99
N UNK A 95 -5.85 -0.70 5.23
CA UNK A 95 -6.19 0.52 4.74
C UNK A 95 -5.14 1.18 3.97
N VAL A 96 -4.49 0.40 3.23
CA VAL A 96 -3.48 0.93 2.29
C VAL A 96 -4.09 1.01 0.90
N GLU A 97 -3.89 2.14 0.26
CA GLU A 97 -4.40 2.35 -1.10
C GLU A 97 -3.22 2.62 -2.04
N ILE A 98 -3.19 1.91 -3.18
CA ILE A 98 -2.10 2.04 -4.15
C ILE A 98 -2.71 2.29 -5.53
N LYS A 99 -2.24 3.34 -6.20
CA LYS A 99 -2.76 3.72 -7.51
C LYS A 99 -1.61 4.11 -8.42
N ASP A 100 -1.46 3.41 -9.55
CA ASP A 100 -0.44 3.77 -10.53
C ASP A 100 0.91 3.95 -9.85
N ALA A 101 1.36 2.93 -9.15
CA ALA A 101 2.56 3.01 -8.32
C ALA A 101 3.22 1.65 -8.20
N THR A 102 4.53 1.66 -7.96
CA THR A 102 5.28 0.42 -7.77
C THR A 102 6.01 0.36 -6.43
N UNK A 103 6.05 -0.62 -5.87
CA UNK A 103 6.69 -0.86 -4.69
C UNK A 103 7.63 -1.96 -4.98
N GLY A 104 8.97 -1.93 -4.63
CA GLY A 104 10.00 -2.96 -4.82
C GLY A 104 9.97 -4.02 -3.77
N ASP A 105 10.81 -5.03 -3.94
CA ASP A 105 10.80 -6.17 -3.02
C ASP A 105 11.10 -5.75 -1.59
N TYR A 106 10.47 -6.43 -0.63
CA TYR A 106 10.66 -6.21 0.79
C TYR A 106 10.19 -4.85 1.30
N THR A 107 9.41 -4.13 0.51
CA THR A 107 8.85 -2.86 0.92
C THR A 107 7.56 -3.09 1.70
N LYS A 108 7.36 -2.33 2.77
CA LYS A 108 6.21 -2.48 3.65
C LYS A 108 5.45 -1.19 3.83
N ALA A 109 4.11 -1.27 3.81
CA ALA A 109 3.20 -0.20 4.19
C ALA A 109 2.11 -0.90 4.98
N SER A 110 2.32 -1.03 6.27
CA SER A 110 1.47 -1.88 7.11
C SER A 110 0.15 -1.29 7.51
N UNK A 111 0.00 0.01 7.34
CA UNK A 111 -1.21 0.59 7.78
C UNK A 111 -1.48 1.86 7.05
N LEU A 112 -2.66 2.07 6.85
CA LEU A 112 -3.22 3.37 6.51
C LEU A 112 -2.24 4.28 5.78
N ALA A 113 -2.07 4.08 4.50
CA ALA A 113 -1.16 4.89 3.69
C ALA A 113 -1.71 5.03 2.29
N TYR A 114 -1.36 6.12 1.62
CA TYR A 114 -1.75 6.32 0.24
C TYR A 114 -0.51 6.44 -0.63
N MET A 115 -0.39 5.56 -1.61
CA MET A 115 0.72 5.58 -2.56
C MET A 115 0.17 5.74 -3.96
N GLY A 116 0.18 6.98 -4.45
CA GLY A 116 -0.31 7.27 -5.80
C GLY A 116 0.78 7.90 -6.63
N ASN A 117 0.92 7.45 -7.87
CA ASN A 117 1.88 7.99 -8.82
C ASN A 117 3.29 8.09 -8.24
N VAL A 118 3.78 6.98 -7.71
CA VAL A 118 5.09 6.95 -7.08
C VAL A 118 5.81 5.64 -7.40
N THR A 119 7.12 5.73 -7.59
CA THR A 119 7.97 4.55 -7.73
C THR A 119 8.75 4.41 -6.44
N ILE A 120 8.49 3.34 -5.70
CA ILE A 120 9.17 3.08 -4.43
C ILE A 120 10.08 1.87 -4.59
N GLY A 121 11.33 2.00 -4.20
CA GLY A 121 12.32 0.95 -4.34
C GLY A 121 12.14 -0.18 -3.36
N GLU A 122 13.25 -0.91 -3.11
CA GLU A 122 13.24 -2.08 -2.26
C GLU A 122 13.56 -1.72 -0.81
N ASN A 123 13.08 -2.54 0.12
CA ASN A 123 13.39 -2.41 1.55
C ASN A 123 13.00 -1.05 2.14
N CYS A 124 11.91 -0.48 1.65
CA CYS A 124 11.39 0.77 2.18
C CYS A 124 10.29 0.50 3.18
N ASN A 125 10.09 1.44 4.08
CA ASN A 125 9.00 1.36 5.04
C ASN A 125 8.15 2.63 5.02
N UNK A 126 6.98 2.65 4.61
CA UNK A 126 6.11 3.66 4.59
C UNK A 126 5.31 3.60 5.78
N GLY A 127 5.43 4.45 6.77
CA GLY A 127 4.73 4.50 8.06
C GLY A 127 3.24 4.77 7.98
N CYS A 128 2.58 4.55 9.12
CA CYS A 128 1.13 4.78 9.18
C CYS A 128 0.81 6.25 8.91
N GLY A 129 -0.14 6.51 8.03
CA GLY A 129 -0.55 7.86 7.70
C GLY A 129 0.32 8.56 6.66
N VAL A 130 1.23 7.84 6.04
CA VAL A 130 2.07 8.43 4.99
C VAL A 130 1.23 8.65 3.73
N ILE A 131 1.37 9.82 3.14
CA ILE A 131 0.68 10.18 1.92
C ILE A 131 1.65 10.59 0.82
N UNK A 132 1.80 9.99 -0.21
CA UNK A 132 2.40 10.36 -1.29
C UNK A 132 1.51 11.18 -1.95
N VAL A 133 1.49 12.53 -1.87
CA VAL A 133 0.59 13.53 -2.42
C VAL A 133 0.84 13.71 -3.90
N ASN A 134 -0.12 13.34 -4.71
CA ASN A 134 0.11 13.29 -6.17
C ASN A 134 -0.72 14.28 -6.98
N TYR A 135 -1.85 14.70 -6.46
CA TYR A 135 -2.79 15.51 -7.24
C TYR A 135 -2.80 16.96 -6.75
N ASP A 136 -2.63 17.90 -7.67
CA ASP A 136 -2.57 19.32 -7.33
C ASP A 136 -3.89 20.06 -7.58
N GLY A 137 -4.93 19.32 -7.89
CA GLY A 137 -6.22 19.90 -8.25
C GLY A 137 -6.47 19.90 -9.75
N LYS A 138 -5.42 19.64 -10.54
CA LYS A 138 -5.53 19.57 -11.99
C LYS A 138 -4.81 18.38 -12.58
N THR A 139 -3.60 18.11 -12.09
CA THR A 139 -2.69 17.11 -12.66
C THR A 139 -2.08 16.19 -11.60
N UNK A 140 -1.79 15.05 -11.78
CA UNK A 140 -1.16 14.18 -10.97
C UNK A 140 0.24 14.27 -11.23
N HIS A 141 1.06 14.29 -10.29
CA HIS A 141 2.52 14.39 -10.39
C HIS A 141 3.16 13.15 -9.82
N TRP A 142 4.34 12.81 -10.30
CA TRP A 142 5.01 11.56 -9.93
C TRP A 142 6.18 11.81 -8.98
N SER A 143 6.37 10.94 -7.98
CA SER A 143 7.51 10.97 -7.09
C SER A 143 8.30 9.69 -7.18
N THR A 144 9.57 9.72 -6.72
CA THR A 144 10.45 8.55 -6.70
C THR A 144 11.06 8.43 -5.30
N VAL A 145 11.06 7.21 -4.79
CA VAL A 145 11.66 6.90 -3.48
C VAL A 145 12.64 5.74 -3.67
N UNK A 146 13.77 6.03 -3.46
CA UNK A 146 14.76 5.07 -3.71
C UNK A 146 14.73 4.00 -2.67
N ASP A 147 15.74 3.06 -2.78
CA ASP A 147 15.78 1.94 -1.84
C ASP A 147 16.15 2.39 -0.42
N UNK A 148 15.74 1.75 0.44
CA UNK A 148 16.03 1.83 1.70
C UNK A 148 15.56 3.01 2.45
N CYS A 149 14.62 3.48 2.09
CA CYS A 149 14.07 4.70 2.74
C CYS A 149 13.09 4.35 3.85
N PHE A 150 13.13 5.13 4.91
CA PHE A 150 12.17 5.04 6.00
C PHE A 150 11.36 6.33 6.01
N ILE A 151 10.03 6.22 5.87
CA ILE A 151 9.18 7.40 5.86
C ILE A 151 8.28 7.33 7.09
N GLY A 152 8.53 8.23 8.03
CA GLY A 152 7.86 8.23 9.33
C GLY A 152 6.38 8.52 9.26
N SER A 153 5.67 8.09 10.29
CA SER A 153 4.20 8.22 10.34
C SER A 153 3.74 9.64 10.08
N ASN A 154 2.62 9.75 9.37
CA ASN A 154 1.98 11.05 9.10
C ASN A 154 2.84 12.03 8.33
N SER A 155 3.79 11.51 7.54
CA SER A 155 4.57 12.37 6.66
C SER A 155 3.86 12.55 5.34
N ASN A 156 4.04 13.72 4.74
CA ASN A 156 3.50 14.02 3.42
C ASN A 156 4.65 14.19 2.45
N ILE A 157 4.59 13.47 1.34
CA ILE A 157 5.62 13.56 0.30
C ILE A 157 4.97 14.25 -0.89
N ILE A 158 5.27 15.51 -1.09
CA ILE A 158 4.57 16.33 -2.10
C ILE A 158 5.25 16.17 -3.47
N ALA A 159 4.56 15.52 -4.39
CA ALA A 159 5.09 15.31 -5.74
C ALA A 159 5.12 16.63 -6.52
N PRO A 160 6.07 16.80 -7.43
CA PRO A 160 7.12 15.84 -7.78
C PRO A 160 8.35 16.01 -6.89
N VAL A 161 8.85 14.90 -6.38
CA VAL A 161 10.03 14.94 -5.52
C VAL A 161 10.73 13.57 -5.56
N THR A 162 12.04 13.57 -5.28
CA THR A 162 12.82 12.34 -5.20
C THR A 162 13.46 12.23 -3.81
N LEU A 163 13.27 11.08 -3.19
CA LEU A 163 13.99 10.76 -1.96
C LEU A 163 15.10 9.77 -2.30
N UNK A 164 16.17 10.15 -2.23
CA UNK A 164 17.23 9.35 -2.59
C UNK A 164 17.37 8.23 -1.62
N LYS A 165 18.27 7.33 -1.95
CA LYS A 165 18.46 6.09 -1.22
C LYS A 165 18.83 6.34 0.23
N GLY A 166 18.24 5.56 1.13
CA GLY A 166 18.57 5.62 2.55
C GLY A 166 18.06 6.84 3.30
N SER A 167 17.18 7.63 2.69
CA SER A 167 16.61 8.79 3.39
C SER A 167 15.74 8.33 4.55
N TYR A 168 15.90 9.00 5.68
CA TYR A 168 15.09 8.77 6.86
C TYR A 168 14.25 10.01 7.12
N ILE A 169 12.95 9.89 6.97
CA ILE A 169 12.04 11.02 7.12
C ILE A 169 11.35 10.90 8.48
N ALA A 170 11.60 11.87 9.36
CA ALA A 170 11.00 11.83 10.69
C ALA A 170 9.48 11.98 10.64
N ALA A 171 8.80 11.39 11.60
CA ALA A 171 7.34 11.44 11.64
C ALA A 171 6.83 12.88 11.53
N GLY A 172 5.73 13.05 10.80
CA GLY A 172 5.07 14.35 10.68
C GLY A 172 5.75 15.35 9.77
N THR A 173 6.69 14.89 8.96
CA THR A 173 7.45 15.77 8.09
C THR A 173 6.75 15.94 6.75
N THR A 174 6.74 17.16 6.23
CA THR A 174 6.25 17.40 4.87
C THR A 174 7.45 17.68 3.97
N ILE A 175 7.62 16.81 2.97
CA ILE A 175 8.75 16.90 2.04
C ILE A 175 8.31 17.63 0.78
N THR A 176 9.05 18.67 0.42
CA THR A 176 8.80 19.45 -0.79
C THR A 176 10.02 19.55 -1.71
N GLU A 177 11.17 19.05 -1.26
CA GLU A 177 12.42 19.09 -2.03
C GLU A 177 13.13 17.77 -1.96
N GLU A 178 13.94 17.49 -2.98
CA GLU A 178 14.74 16.28 -3.03
C GLU A 178 15.56 16.10 -1.74
N THR A 179 15.65 14.86 -1.27
CA THR A 179 16.50 14.56 -0.12
C THR A 179 17.70 13.77 -0.61
N PRO A 180 18.93 14.27 -0.34
CA PRO A 180 20.13 13.53 -0.76
C PRO A 180 20.25 12.16 -0.10
N THR A 181 21.09 11.30 -0.69
CA THR A 181 21.33 9.96 -0.16
C THR A 181 21.67 10.00 1.33
N ASP A 182 21.06 9.09 2.08
CA ASP A 182 21.31 8.91 3.52
C ASP A 182 20.99 10.13 4.37
N SER A 183 20.07 10.99 3.92
CA SER A 183 19.65 12.14 4.69
C SER A 183 18.73 11.76 5.85
N PHE A 184 18.88 12.49 6.96
CA PHE A 184 17.87 12.50 8.01
C PHE A 184 17.12 13.81 7.85
N VAL A 185 15.81 13.76 7.65
CA VAL A 185 15.00 14.94 7.35
C VAL A 185 13.88 15.09 8.37
N ILE A 186 13.80 16.30 8.90
CA ILE A 186 12.75 16.65 9.85
C ILE A 186 12.20 18.04 9.57
N UNK A 187 10.97 18.11 9.54
CA UNK A 187 10.40 19.31 9.24
C UNK A 187 9.09 19.37 9.88
N ARG A 188 9.13 19.82 11.02
CA ARG A 188 7.86 20.04 11.73
C ARG A 188 8.07 21.11 12.79
N PRO A 189 7.02 21.86 13.09
CA PRO A 189 7.18 22.91 14.10
C PRO A 189 7.37 22.32 15.50
N UNK A 190 7.96 22.98 16.27
CA UNK A 190 8.09 22.59 17.56
C UNK A 190 6.79 22.78 18.23
N GLN A 191 6.68 22.04 19.28
CA GLN A 191 5.41 22.16 20.04
C GLN A 191 5.44 23.39 20.96
N ILE A 192 4.30 24.00 21.12
CA ILE A 192 4.12 25.14 22.02
C ILE A 192 3.17 24.70 23.13
N VAL A 193 3.62 24.79 24.36
CA VAL A 193 2.80 24.38 25.52
C VAL A 193 2.30 25.64 26.25
N LYS A 194 0.99 25.73 26.43
CA LYS A 194 0.36 26.81 27.19
C LYS A 194 -0.32 26.15 28.38
N GLU A 195 0.40 26.13 29.49
CA GLU A 195 -0.05 25.41 30.68
C GLU A 195 -1.40 25.91 31.17
N SER A 196 -2.25 24.95 31.55
CA SER A 196 -3.59 25.20 32.08
C SER A 196 -4.57 25.87 31.10
N ARG A 197 -4.17 26.08 29.87
CA ARG A 197 -5.03 26.75 28.90
C ARG A 197 -5.92 25.76 28.13
N GLY A 198 -5.82 24.48 28.43
CA GLY A 198 -6.68 23.47 27.81
C GLY A 198 -7.99 23.23 28.53
N ALA A 199 -8.04 23.62 29.81
CA ALA A 199 -9.23 23.38 30.61
C ALA A 199 -10.43 24.13 30.01
N GLY A 200 -11.56 23.44 29.88
CA GLY A 200 -12.77 24.04 29.37
C GLY A 200 -12.86 24.17 27.86
N ARG A 201 -11.82 23.72 27.12
CA ARG A 201 -11.86 23.81 25.67
C ARG A 201 -12.69 22.70 25.01
N TYR A 202 -12.97 21.65 25.76
CA TYR A 202 -13.75 20.54 25.24
C TYR A 202 -14.79 20.12 26.26
N GLY A 203 -15.95 19.72 25.76
CA GLY A 203 -17.02 19.22 26.61
C GLY A 203 -17.90 20.32 27.15
N LYS A 204 -18.95 19.90 27.85
CA LYS A 204 -19.89 20.83 28.50
C LYS A 204 -19.76 20.66 30.00
N HIS A 205 -19.31 21.69 30.66
CA HIS A 205 -19.10 21.64 32.10
C HIS A 205 -19.63 22.86 32.81
#